data_7a4d642f57c1f489f683d087e7c9edfd
#
_entry.id   7a4d642f57c1f489f683d087e7c9edfd
#
_cell.length_a   1.000
_cell.length_b   1.000
_cell.length_c   1.000
_cell.angle_alpha   90.00
_cell.angle_beta   90.00
_cell.angle_gamma   90.00
#
_symmetry.space_group_name_H-M   'P 1'
#
loop_
_entity.id
_entity.type
_entity.pdbx_description
1 polymer ?
#
loop_
_entity_poly.entity_id
_entity_poly.type
_entity_poly.pdbx_seq_one_letter_code
_entity_poly.pdbx_strand_id
1 'polypeptide(L)'
;MTEPTKRLAAASEDALWRIFTVPEAPDSTLSIIEQNLSQNLAGFLRESIVALEKPLWQIERDFQAHQIPLSPQFVSDYAESMMQKLVAHSVHTASPSFIGHMTSALPYFVLPLSKMMVGLNQNLVKIETSKAFTPLERQVLGMIHHLVYGEKDNFYKKWMHSANHSLGAFCSGGTVANITALWIARNRLLKADGDFKGIAREGLFRALKHYGYEGLAIVVSERGHYSLGKAADVLGIGRDYVVSVKTDADNKVDVSQMQQVLTELTAKNIKVLAIVGVAGTTETGNIDPLNQLADLAEQFQCHFHVDAAWGGATLLSDQYRHLMAGIERADSVTIDAHKQMYVPMGAGMVVFKHPSSAHAIEHHAEYILRKGSKDLGSQTLEGSRPGMAMLVHACLQVIGRDGYEILINRSLEKARYFAMLIEHNIDFELITAPELCLLTYRYVPAQVQKAMAVASSEQRQQFNELLNGLTKFIQKRQREEGKSFVSRTRLTPAVYDRQETIVFRVVLANPLTTEQILHDVLVEQDQIAQQNKEFYPKLLQLAKTTAG
;
A
#
# COMPACT_ATOMS: atom_id res chain seq x y z
N MET A 1 15.88 29.62 -35.63
CA MET A 1 14.85 30.70 -35.71
C MET A 1 13.64 30.15 -35.01
N THR A 2 13.40 30.58 -33.78
CA THR A 2 12.24 30.23 -32.98
C THR A 2 11.05 31.00 -33.53
N GLU A 3 10.00 30.29 -33.96
CA GLU A 3 8.75 30.91 -34.34
C GLU A 3 8.23 31.80 -33.19
N PRO A 4 7.69 32.99 -33.50
CA PRO A 4 7.13 33.86 -32.48
C PRO A 4 5.87 33.20 -31.93
N THR A 5 5.90 32.80 -30.66
CA THR A 5 4.75 32.39 -29.88
C THR A 5 3.65 33.45 -30.07
N LYS A 6 2.54 33.09 -30.71
CA LYS A 6 1.34 33.93 -30.76
C LYS A 6 1.00 34.36 -29.33
N ARG A 7 1.13 35.65 -29.04
CA ARG A 7 0.63 36.22 -27.79
C ARG A 7 -0.87 35.97 -27.75
N LEU A 8 -1.28 35.01 -26.96
CA LEU A 8 -2.67 34.90 -26.54
C LEU A 8 -3.07 36.23 -25.84
N ALA A 9 -4.31 36.65 -26.00
CA ALA A 9 -4.80 37.88 -25.42
C ALA A 9 -4.45 37.98 -23.93
N ALA A 10 -4.09 39.16 -23.45
CA ALA A 10 -3.85 39.40 -22.04
C ALA A 10 -5.02 38.87 -21.20
N ALA A 11 -4.71 38.26 -20.04
CA ALA A 11 -5.74 37.80 -19.13
C ALA A 11 -6.68 38.93 -18.80
N SER A 12 -7.94 38.79 -19.17
CA SER A 12 -9.00 39.75 -18.79
C SER A 12 -9.72 39.22 -17.57
N GLU A 13 -10.27 40.12 -16.77
CA GLU A 13 -11.07 39.77 -15.60
C GLU A 13 -12.27 38.89 -16.02
N ASP A 14 -12.95 39.22 -17.10
CA ASP A 14 -14.07 38.46 -17.68
C ASP A 14 -13.63 37.02 -18.09
N ALA A 15 -12.46 36.85 -18.67
CA ALA A 15 -11.96 35.55 -19.05
C ALA A 15 -11.65 34.68 -17.83
N LEU A 16 -11.12 35.29 -16.76
CA LEU A 16 -10.88 34.61 -15.48
C LEU A 16 -12.19 34.20 -14.81
N TRP A 17 -13.18 35.07 -14.77
CA TRP A 17 -14.49 34.75 -14.17
C TRP A 17 -15.19 33.59 -14.90
N ARG A 18 -15.06 33.51 -16.21
CA ARG A 18 -15.67 32.41 -17.00
C ARG A 18 -15.17 31.02 -16.62
N ILE A 19 -13.91 30.87 -16.19
CA ILE A 19 -13.41 29.56 -15.80
C ILE A 19 -14.02 29.05 -14.49
N PHE A 20 -14.63 29.89 -13.67
CA PHE A 20 -15.34 29.50 -12.46
C PHE A 20 -16.85 29.28 -12.69
N THR A 21 -17.34 29.50 -13.92
CA THR A 21 -18.73 29.29 -14.29
C THR A 21 -18.88 27.94 -14.98
N VAL A 22 -19.71 27.06 -14.43
CA VAL A 22 -20.05 25.79 -15.09
C VAL A 22 -20.99 26.06 -16.26
N PRO A 23 -20.63 25.74 -17.51
CA PRO A 23 -21.51 25.90 -18.66
C PRO A 23 -22.75 24.98 -18.53
N GLU A 24 -23.93 25.51 -18.69
CA GLU A 24 -25.21 24.80 -18.55
C GLU A 24 -25.62 24.04 -19.84
N ALA A 25 -25.01 24.33 -20.98
CA ALA A 25 -25.38 23.73 -22.26
C ALA A 25 -24.70 22.37 -22.53
N PRO A 26 -25.42 21.37 -23.06
CA PRO A 26 -24.84 20.05 -23.40
C PRO A 26 -23.69 20.08 -24.42
N ASP A 27 -23.68 21.07 -25.31
CA ASP A 27 -22.71 21.33 -26.37
C ASP A 27 -21.62 22.33 -25.95
N SER A 28 -21.53 22.60 -24.66
CA SER A 28 -20.48 23.47 -24.13
C SER A 28 -19.08 22.90 -24.36
N THR A 29 -18.08 23.79 -24.39
CA THR A 29 -16.67 23.39 -24.47
C THR A 29 -16.29 22.37 -23.37
N LEU A 30 -16.89 22.48 -22.18
CA LEU A 30 -16.69 21.52 -21.10
C LEU A 30 -17.19 20.12 -21.48
N SER A 31 -18.40 19.99 -22.03
CA SER A 31 -18.95 18.70 -22.49
C SER A 31 -18.08 18.05 -23.56
N ILE A 32 -17.57 18.84 -24.51
CA ILE A 32 -16.66 18.35 -25.56
C ILE A 32 -15.34 17.86 -24.97
N ILE A 33 -14.74 18.63 -24.04
CA ILE A 33 -13.50 18.25 -23.37
C ILE A 33 -13.72 16.97 -22.54
N GLU A 34 -14.81 16.88 -21.78
CA GLU A 34 -15.13 15.68 -21.00
C GLU A 34 -15.33 14.44 -21.87
N GLN A 35 -16.02 14.59 -23.01
CA GLN A 35 -16.21 13.51 -23.96
C GLN A 35 -14.88 13.03 -24.55
N ASN A 36 -14.05 13.97 -24.98
CA ASN A 36 -12.72 13.66 -25.53
C ASN A 36 -11.82 12.97 -24.49
N LEU A 37 -11.76 13.49 -23.26
CA LEU A 37 -10.99 12.86 -22.18
C LEU A 37 -11.50 11.46 -21.86
N SER A 38 -12.82 11.29 -21.79
CA SER A 38 -13.44 9.98 -21.49
C SER A 38 -13.19 8.97 -22.60
N GLN A 39 -13.25 9.36 -23.86
CA GLN A 39 -12.97 8.47 -25.00
C GLN A 39 -11.49 8.07 -25.05
N ASN A 40 -10.58 9.01 -24.88
CA ASN A 40 -9.14 8.74 -24.89
C ASN A 40 -8.71 7.90 -23.69
N LEU A 41 -9.24 8.21 -22.49
CA LEU A 41 -8.96 7.41 -21.29
C LEU A 41 -9.53 5.99 -21.42
N ALA A 42 -10.74 5.84 -21.97
CA ALA A 42 -11.34 4.54 -22.24
C ALA A 42 -10.53 3.73 -23.28
N GLY A 43 -9.97 4.40 -24.29
CA GLY A 43 -9.05 3.80 -25.26
C GLY A 43 -7.79 3.28 -24.56
N PHE A 44 -7.11 4.14 -23.80
CA PHE A 44 -5.93 3.76 -23.01
C PHE A 44 -6.20 2.59 -22.04
N LEU A 45 -7.32 2.62 -21.33
CA LEU A 45 -7.68 1.55 -20.39
C LEU A 45 -8.06 0.21 -21.06
N ARG A 46 -8.28 0.18 -22.37
CA ARG A 46 -8.52 -1.05 -23.16
C ARG A 46 -7.25 -1.66 -23.75
N GLU A 47 -6.16 -0.92 -23.79
CA GLU A 47 -4.90 -1.43 -24.28
C GLU A 47 -4.36 -2.53 -23.37
N SER A 48 -3.86 -3.60 -23.97
CA SER A 48 -3.23 -4.71 -23.24
C SER A 48 -1.77 -4.43 -22.86
N ILE A 49 -1.18 -3.39 -23.42
CA ILE A 49 0.20 -2.96 -23.14
C ILE A 49 0.24 -2.29 -21.75
N VAL A 50 1.25 -2.63 -20.97
CA VAL A 50 1.44 -2.06 -19.63
C VAL A 50 2.06 -0.66 -19.66
N ALA A 51 3.03 -0.43 -20.56
CA ALA A 51 3.67 0.87 -20.73
C ALA A 51 4.32 0.95 -22.11
N LEU A 52 4.41 2.16 -22.67
CA LEU A 52 5.22 2.41 -23.85
C LEU A 52 6.68 2.59 -23.45
N GLU A 53 7.60 1.97 -24.20
CA GLU A 53 9.03 2.15 -23.95
C GLU A 53 9.45 3.57 -24.34
N LYS A 54 9.72 4.39 -23.32
CA LYS A 54 10.32 5.71 -23.45
C LYS A 54 11.24 5.95 -22.26
N PRO A 55 12.53 6.24 -22.47
CA PRO A 55 13.43 6.53 -21.36
C PRO A 55 12.96 7.71 -20.53
N LEU A 56 13.05 7.60 -19.19
CA LEU A 56 12.56 8.62 -18.26
C LEU A 56 13.11 10.03 -18.56
N TRP A 57 14.40 10.14 -18.92
CA TRP A 57 15.03 11.42 -19.26
C TRP A 57 14.40 12.12 -20.50
N GLN A 58 13.76 11.36 -21.39
CA GLN A 58 12.99 11.94 -22.50
C GLN A 58 11.64 12.47 -22.03
N ILE A 59 10.99 11.76 -21.10
CA ILE A 59 9.73 12.20 -20.48
C ILE A 59 9.97 13.46 -19.64
N GLU A 60 11.08 13.52 -18.90
CA GLU A 60 11.45 14.67 -18.08
C GLU A 60 11.55 15.97 -18.90
N ARG A 61 11.94 15.89 -20.17
CA ARG A 61 11.99 17.07 -21.07
C ARG A 61 10.63 17.72 -21.28
N ASP A 62 9.56 16.93 -21.24
CA ASP A 62 8.19 17.42 -21.41
C ASP A 62 7.70 18.21 -20.18
N PHE A 63 8.39 18.09 -19.02
CA PHE A 63 8.01 18.67 -17.73
C PHE A 63 9.12 19.56 -17.10
N GLN A 64 9.94 20.21 -17.92
CA GLN A 64 11.04 21.07 -17.43
C GLN A 64 10.65 22.53 -17.14
N ALA A 65 9.47 22.97 -17.58
CA ALA A 65 9.05 24.35 -17.40
C ALA A 65 8.86 24.65 -15.89
N HIS A 66 9.66 25.55 -15.35
CA HIS A 66 9.63 25.96 -13.94
C HIS A 66 8.99 27.34 -13.72
N GLN A 67 8.62 28.02 -14.78
CA GLN A 67 7.95 29.33 -14.73
C GLN A 67 6.48 29.18 -15.00
N ILE A 68 5.66 29.89 -14.23
CA ILE A 68 4.22 30.01 -14.51
C ILE A 68 4.07 30.81 -15.80
N PRO A 69 3.28 30.35 -16.78
CA PRO A 69 3.05 31.09 -18.01
C PRO A 69 2.47 32.47 -17.72
N LEU A 70 2.98 33.48 -18.40
CA LEU A 70 2.47 34.85 -18.27
C LEU A 70 1.05 35.00 -18.85
N SER A 71 0.75 34.24 -19.89
CA SER A 71 -0.56 34.25 -20.54
C SER A 71 -1.32 32.97 -20.24
N PRO A 72 -2.65 33.03 -20.04
CA PRO A 72 -3.48 31.85 -19.88
C PRO A 72 -3.49 31.02 -21.16
N GLN A 73 -3.68 29.72 -21.00
CA GLN A 73 -3.88 28.76 -22.10
C GLN A 73 -5.35 28.38 -22.19
N PHE A 74 -5.79 27.99 -23.38
CA PHE A 74 -7.10 27.35 -23.53
C PHE A 74 -7.11 25.98 -22.87
N VAL A 75 -8.22 25.64 -22.20
CA VAL A 75 -8.37 24.34 -21.51
C VAL A 75 -8.24 23.17 -22.49
N SER A 76 -8.75 23.32 -23.73
CA SER A 76 -8.64 22.32 -24.79
C SER A 76 -7.19 22.00 -25.13
N ASP A 77 -6.36 23.02 -25.36
CA ASP A 77 -4.96 22.87 -25.75
C ASP A 77 -4.14 22.23 -24.61
N TYR A 78 -4.44 22.64 -23.37
CA TYR A 78 -3.84 22.04 -22.19
C TYR A 78 -4.24 20.57 -22.06
N ALA A 79 -5.52 20.22 -22.22
CA ALA A 79 -6.01 18.86 -22.14
C ALA A 79 -5.37 17.96 -23.19
N GLU A 80 -5.29 18.42 -24.46
CA GLU A 80 -4.61 17.70 -25.54
C GLU A 80 -3.14 17.47 -25.24
N SER A 81 -2.44 18.51 -24.75
CA SER A 81 -1.03 18.38 -24.34
C SER A 81 -0.86 17.35 -23.23
N MET A 82 -1.76 17.28 -22.24
CA MET A 82 -1.71 16.30 -21.17
C MET A 82 -2.01 14.88 -21.65
N MET A 83 -2.92 14.71 -22.61
CA MET A 83 -3.15 13.41 -23.23
C MET A 83 -1.89 12.88 -23.90
N GLN A 84 -1.17 13.73 -24.64
CA GLN A 84 0.03 13.34 -25.35
C GLN A 84 1.26 13.12 -24.43
N LYS A 85 1.40 13.88 -23.36
CA LYS A 85 2.58 13.86 -22.49
C LYS A 85 2.41 13.00 -21.26
N LEU A 86 1.25 13.06 -20.61
CA LEU A 86 1.01 12.37 -19.36
C LEU A 86 0.35 11.02 -19.58
N VAL A 87 -0.82 10.98 -20.23
CA VAL A 87 -1.58 9.73 -20.40
C VAL A 87 -0.81 8.73 -21.25
N ALA A 88 -0.27 9.16 -22.41
CA ALA A 88 0.47 8.29 -23.31
C ALA A 88 1.74 7.65 -22.70
N HIS A 89 2.29 8.24 -21.64
CA HIS A 89 3.49 7.74 -20.96
C HIS A 89 3.23 7.28 -19.52
N SER A 90 1.98 7.15 -19.12
CA SER A 90 1.59 6.58 -17.83
C SER A 90 1.66 5.05 -17.87
N VAL A 91 1.91 4.44 -16.71
CA VAL A 91 1.82 2.98 -16.55
C VAL A 91 0.36 2.58 -16.48
N HIS A 92 -0.05 1.64 -17.34
CA HIS A 92 -1.41 1.12 -17.39
C HIS A 92 -1.61 0.07 -16.27
N THR A 93 -1.83 0.52 -15.05
CA THR A 93 -2.00 -0.35 -13.87
C THR A 93 -3.25 -1.25 -13.91
N ALA A 94 -4.22 -0.93 -14.77
CA ALA A 94 -5.40 -1.76 -15.00
C ALA A 94 -5.16 -2.88 -16.01
N SER A 95 -4.05 -2.85 -16.76
CA SER A 95 -3.70 -3.91 -17.72
C SER A 95 -3.71 -5.28 -17.04
N PRO A 96 -4.33 -6.30 -17.66
CA PRO A 96 -4.33 -7.67 -17.12
C PRO A 96 -2.94 -8.26 -16.91
N SER A 97 -1.94 -7.76 -17.66
CA SER A 97 -0.53 -8.18 -17.58
C SER A 97 0.28 -7.37 -16.56
N PHE A 98 -0.33 -6.39 -15.86
CA PHE A 98 0.29 -5.65 -14.77
C PHE A 98 0.09 -6.41 -13.46
N ILE A 99 1.00 -7.33 -13.15
CA ILE A 99 0.91 -8.23 -12.00
C ILE A 99 2.04 -8.02 -10.96
N GLY A 100 2.80 -6.94 -11.09
CA GLY A 100 3.96 -6.68 -10.21
C GLY A 100 3.71 -5.70 -9.06
N HIS A 101 2.52 -5.13 -8.92
CA HIS A 101 2.23 -4.12 -7.90
C HIS A 101 0.86 -4.34 -7.23
N MET A 102 0.65 -3.67 -6.09
CA MET A 102 -0.58 -3.79 -5.30
C MET A 102 -1.73 -2.92 -5.81
N THR A 103 -1.53 -2.11 -6.85
CA THR A 103 -2.59 -1.42 -7.60
C THR A 103 -3.12 -2.31 -8.71
N SER A 104 -4.37 -2.15 -9.09
CA SER A 104 -5.01 -2.97 -10.09
C SER A 104 -6.13 -2.21 -10.82
N ALA A 105 -6.87 -2.89 -11.71
CA ALA A 105 -8.04 -2.32 -12.37
C ALA A 105 -9.05 -1.78 -11.35
N LEU A 106 -9.64 -0.65 -11.67
CA LEU A 106 -10.70 -0.02 -10.86
C LEU A 106 -12.08 -0.33 -11.47
N PRO A 107 -13.13 -0.46 -10.64
CA PRO A 107 -14.50 -0.55 -11.13
C PRO A 107 -14.88 0.71 -11.92
N TYR A 108 -15.56 0.53 -13.06
CA TYR A 108 -15.89 1.63 -13.98
C TYR A 108 -16.69 2.77 -13.34
N PHE A 109 -17.54 2.46 -12.36
CA PHE A 109 -18.39 3.43 -11.68
C PHE A 109 -17.60 4.41 -10.79
N VAL A 110 -16.37 4.11 -10.46
CA VAL A 110 -15.52 4.98 -9.64
C VAL A 110 -15.19 6.28 -10.36
N LEU A 111 -15.03 6.26 -11.70
CA LEU A 111 -14.71 7.45 -12.49
C LEU A 111 -15.80 8.52 -12.41
N PRO A 112 -17.09 8.24 -12.73
CA PRO A 112 -18.16 9.24 -12.60
C PRO A 112 -18.40 9.68 -11.15
N LEU A 113 -18.22 8.79 -10.17
CA LEU A 113 -18.36 9.15 -8.75
C LEU A 113 -17.20 10.03 -8.28
N SER A 114 -16.00 9.88 -8.84
CA SER A 114 -14.89 10.79 -8.57
C SER A 114 -15.20 12.22 -9.04
N LYS A 115 -15.90 12.39 -10.18
CA LYS A 115 -16.35 13.71 -10.63
C LYS A 115 -17.30 14.36 -9.61
N MET A 116 -18.24 13.58 -9.04
CA MET A 116 -19.13 14.07 -7.98
C MET A 116 -18.33 14.53 -6.76
N MET A 117 -17.36 13.74 -6.30
CA MET A 117 -16.50 14.08 -5.16
C MET A 117 -15.72 15.38 -5.42
N VAL A 118 -15.11 15.51 -6.60
CA VAL A 118 -14.32 16.68 -6.99
C VAL A 118 -15.23 17.90 -7.18
N GLY A 119 -16.38 17.75 -7.83
CA GLY A 119 -17.34 18.84 -8.06
C GLY A 119 -17.94 19.42 -6.78
N LEU A 120 -18.20 18.58 -5.78
CA LEU A 120 -18.67 19.03 -4.46
C LEU A 120 -17.55 19.65 -3.61
N ASN A 121 -16.30 19.31 -3.86
CA ASN A 121 -15.08 19.87 -3.26
C ASN A 121 -15.17 20.06 -1.73
N GLN A 122 -15.68 19.04 -1.02
CA GLN A 122 -15.89 19.11 0.42
C GLN A 122 -14.58 18.92 1.19
N ASN A 123 -14.36 19.73 2.22
CA ASN A 123 -13.19 19.61 3.11
C ASN A 123 -13.60 18.93 4.42
N LEU A 124 -13.06 17.74 4.67
CA LEU A 124 -13.44 16.89 5.81
C LEU A 124 -12.76 17.27 7.14
N VAL A 125 -11.99 18.32 7.19
CA VAL A 125 -11.43 18.82 8.46
C VAL A 125 -12.53 19.23 9.43
N LYS A 126 -13.63 19.81 8.92
CA LYS A 126 -14.68 20.47 9.71
C LYS A 126 -16.07 20.12 9.17
N ILE A 127 -17.01 19.82 10.09
CA ILE A 127 -18.38 19.46 9.70
C ILE A 127 -19.10 20.57 8.94
N GLU A 128 -18.81 21.83 9.22
CA GLU A 128 -19.42 22.98 8.51
C GLU A 128 -19.04 23.03 7.02
N THR A 129 -17.89 22.45 6.64
CA THR A 129 -17.39 22.41 5.25
C THR A 129 -17.52 21.02 4.60
N SER A 130 -18.05 20.03 5.31
CA SER A 130 -18.21 18.66 4.80
C SER A 130 -19.59 18.06 5.05
N LYS A 131 -20.36 18.65 5.93
CA LYS A 131 -21.75 18.29 6.31
C LYS A 131 -22.09 16.81 6.12
N ALA A 132 -22.66 16.41 4.97
CA ALA A 132 -23.05 15.03 4.68
C ALA A 132 -21.86 14.06 4.55
N PHE A 133 -20.67 14.52 4.17
CA PHE A 133 -19.49 13.69 4.05
C PHE A 133 -18.93 13.24 5.41
N THR A 134 -19.09 14.06 6.46
CA THR A 134 -18.66 13.66 7.82
C THR A 134 -19.37 12.41 8.34
N PRO A 135 -20.73 12.32 8.37
CA PRO A 135 -21.40 11.10 8.77
C PRO A 135 -21.15 9.93 7.82
N LEU A 136 -20.95 10.17 6.52
CA LEU A 136 -20.59 9.13 5.55
C LEU A 136 -19.23 8.51 5.89
N GLU A 137 -18.21 9.32 6.17
CA GLU A 137 -16.89 8.80 6.56
C GLU A 137 -16.96 8.02 7.88
N ARG A 138 -17.70 8.51 8.86
CA ARG A 138 -17.91 7.78 10.11
C ARG A 138 -18.63 6.45 9.90
N GLN A 139 -19.57 6.38 8.95
CA GLN A 139 -20.22 5.13 8.56
C GLN A 139 -19.23 4.16 7.92
N VAL A 140 -18.37 4.62 7.01
CA VAL A 140 -17.32 3.78 6.40
C VAL A 140 -16.38 3.23 7.47
N LEU A 141 -15.89 4.08 8.37
CA LEU A 141 -15.06 3.64 9.50
C LEU A 141 -15.81 2.63 10.39
N GLY A 142 -17.12 2.83 10.62
CA GLY A 142 -17.96 1.88 11.34
C GLY A 142 -18.07 0.53 10.63
N MET A 143 -18.22 0.50 9.29
CA MET A 143 -18.26 -0.72 8.49
C MET A 143 -16.93 -1.50 8.59
N ILE A 144 -15.81 -0.80 8.45
CA ILE A 144 -14.48 -1.42 8.55
C ILE A 144 -14.18 -1.87 9.99
N HIS A 145 -14.58 -1.09 10.99
CA HIS A 145 -14.47 -1.49 12.38
C HIS A 145 -15.28 -2.76 12.66
N HIS A 146 -16.51 -2.85 12.13
CA HIS A 146 -17.33 -4.05 12.28
C HIS A 146 -16.71 -5.27 11.59
N LEU A 147 -16.11 -5.07 10.42
CA LEU A 147 -15.42 -6.14 9.70
C LEU A 147 -14.27 -6.74 10.53
N VAL A 148 -13.55 -5.91 11.29
CA VAL A 148 -12.41 -6.31 12.14
C VAL A 148 -12.86 -6.86 13.50
N TYR A 149 -13.71 -6.13 14.23
CA TYR A 149 -14.01 -6.41 15.64
C TYR A 149 -15.34 -7.10 15.89
N GLY A 150 -16.28 -7.05 14.95
CA GLY A 150 -17.55 -7.77 15.03
C GLY A 150 -18.46 -7.34 16.20
N GLU A 151 -18.36 -6.09 16.66
CA GLU A 151 -19.16 -5.59 17.78
C GLU A 151 -20.67 -5.62 17.47
N LYS A 152 -21.51 -5.63 18.50
CA LYS A 152 -22.98 -5.68 18.38
C LYS A 152 -23.55 -4.34 17.92
N ASP A 153 -24.73 -4.35 17.32
CA ASP A 153 -25.44 -3.16 16.82
C ASP A 153 -25.53 -2.01 17.81
N ASN A 154 -25.76 -2.31 19.10
CA ASN A 154 -25.84 -1.28 20.15
C ASN A 154 -24.53 -0.53 20.34
N PHE A 155 -23.38 -1.16 20.07
CA PHE A 155 -22.10 -0.49 20.09
C PHE A 155 -22.03 0.58 18.98
N TYR A 156 -22.40 0.24 17.74
CA TYR A 156 -22.38 1.18 16.60
C TYR A 156 -23.42 2.29 16.76
N LYS A 157 -24.62 1.99 17.24
CA LYS A 157 -25.65 2.99 17.57
C LYS A 157 -25.14 4.03 18.57
N LYS A 158 -24.32 3.61 19.52
CA LYS A 158 -23.76 4.50 20.55
C LYS A 158 -22.56 5.31 20.06
N TRP A 159 -21.64 4.69 19.34
CA TRP A 159 -20.31 5.24 19.13
C TRP A 159 -20.04 5.80 17.73
N MET A 160 -20.66 5.26 16.67
CA MET A 160 -20.35 5.61 15.29
C MET A 160 -20.47 7.10 15.00
N HIS A 161 -21.48 7.77 15.53
CA HIS A 161 -21.70 9.20 15.37
C HIS A 161 -21.51 10.02 16.64
N SER A 162 -20.82 9.49 17.63
CA SER A 162 -20.48 10.22 18.86
C SER A 162 -19.58 11.41 18.54
N ALA A 163 -19.84 12.58 19.15
CA ALA A 163 -19.02 13.78 18.95
C ALA A 163 -17.60 13.63 19.51
N ASN A 164 -17.46 12.92 20.64
CA ASN A 164 -16.21 12.85 21.40
C ASN A 164 -15.44 11.54 21.18
N HIS A 165 -15.91 10.64 20.30
CA HIS A 165 -15.32 9.33 20.11
C HIS A 165 -15.15 9.04 18.62
N SER A 166 -14.17 8.20 18.28
CA SER A 166 -13.98 7.73 16.92
C SER A 166 -13.68 6.23 16.88
N LEU A 167 -14.28 5.54 15.91
CA LEU A 167 -13.99 4.13 15.63
C LEU A 167 -12.71 3.95 14.80
N GLY A 168 -12.15 5.03 14.25
CA GLY A 168 -10.98 5.02 13.43
C GLY A 168 -10.66 6.40 12.86
N ALA A 169 -9.64 6.45 12.02
CA ALA A 169 -9.27 7.63 11.23
C ALA A 169 -9.12 7.26 9.76
N PHE A 170 -9.69 8.07 8.89
CA PHE A 170 -9.44 7.98 7.45
C PHE A 170 -8.16 8.72 7.11
N CYS A 171 -7.29 8.09 6.32
CA CYS A 171 -5.94 8.53 6.00
C CYS A 171 -5.70 8.45 4.49
N SER A 172 -4.70 9.18 4.00
CA SER A 172 -4.29 9.10 2.58
C SER A 172 -3.62 7.76 2.20
N GLY A 173 -3.28 6.90 3.15
CA GLY A 173 -2.72 5.57 2.93
C GLY A 173 -2.16 4.95 4.19
N GLY A 174 -1.73 3.69 4.11
CA GLY A 174 -1.25 2.88 5.22
C GLY A 174 -0.09 3.50 6.01
N THR A 175 0.77 4.28 5.36
CA THR A 175 1.85 5.00 6.06
C THR A 175 1.28 5.98 7.09
N VAL A 176 0.30 6.81 6.71
CA VAL A 176 -0.33 7.78 7.62
C VAL A 176 -1.18 7.05 8.66
N ALA A 177 -1.82 5.95 8.28
CA ALA A 177 -2.59 5.10 9.19
C ALA A 177 -1.68 4.50 10.30
N ASN A 178 -0.53 3.93 9.93
CA ASN A 178 0.45 3.38 10.88
C ASN A 178 1.03 4.48 11.79
N ILE A 179 1.37 5.66 11.25
CA ILE A 179 1.81 6.81 12.06
C ILE A 179 0.73 7.19 13.07
N THR A 180 -0.53 7.27 12.65
CA THR A 180 -1.67 7.63 13.53
C THR A 180 -1.84 6.61 14.65
N ALA A 181 -1.78 5.30 14.35
CA ALA A 181 -1.87 4.23 15.33
C ALA A 181 -0.77 4.34 16.39
N LEU A 182 0.49 4.47 15.94
CA LEU A 182 1.65 4.55 16.83
C LEU A 182 1.71 5.87 17.60
N TRP A 183 1.20 6.97 17.03
CA TRP A 183 1.04 8.24 17.73
C TRP A 183 0.05 8.12 18.89
N ILE A 184 -1.10 7.48 18.64
CA ILE A 184 -2.09 7.17 19.69
C ILE A 184 -1.47 6.27 20.78
N ALA A 185 -0.78 5.20 20.38
CA ALA A 185 -0.11 4.29 21.30
C ALA A 185 0.87 5.03 22.20
N ARG A 186 1.74 5.87 21.63
CA ARG A 186 2.73 6.69 22.35
C ARG A 186 2.09 7.65 23.33
N ASN A 187 1.06 8.36 22.91
CA ASN A 187 0.40 9.35 23.75
C ASN A 187 -0.44 8.70 24.85
N ARG A 188 -0.99 7.51 24.62
CA ARG A 188 -1.68 6.72 25.67
C ARG A 188 -0.70 6.16 26.69
N LEU A 189 0.45 5.69 26.24
CA LEU A 189 1.50 5.16 27.10
C LEU A 189 2.09 6.27 28.01
N LEU A 190 2.37 7.43 27.42
CA LEU A 190 3.03 8.56 28.08
C LEU A 190 2.02 9.70 28.36
N LYS A 191 0.87 9.33 28.92
CA LYS A 191 -0.21 10.27 29.27
C LYS A 191 0.18 11.16 30.45
N ALA A 192 -0.69 12.07 30.82
CA ALA A 192 -0.53 12.89 32.03
C ALA A 192 -0.58 12.00 33.29
N ASP A 193 0.33 12.28 34.25
CA ASP A 193 0.45 11.56 35.51
C ASP A 193 1.06 12.46 36.59
N GLY A 194 0.38 12.69 37.69
CA GLY A 194 0.80 13.64 38.72
C GLY A 194 1.03 15.05 38.14
N ASP A 195 2.22 15.59 38.34
CA ASP A 195 2.62 16.92 37.84
C ASP A 195 3.01 16.92 36.35
N PHE A 196 3.22 15.75 35.76
CA PHE A 196 3.53 15.62 34.33
C PHE A 196 2.25 15.77 33.49
N LYS A 197 2.23 16.77 32.60
CA LYS A 197 1.03 17.10 31.79
C LYS A 197 0.84 16.22 30.55
N GLY A 198 1.67 15.19 30.38
CA GLY A 198 1.65 14.26 29.26
C GLY A 198 2.58 14.68 28.12
N ILE A 199 2.97 13.66 27.32
CA ILE A 199 3.91 13.83 26.21
C ILE A 199 3.44 14.88 25.19
N ALA A 200 2.15 14.97 24.93
CA ALA A 200 1.59 15.95 23.98
C ALA A 200 1.89 17.41 24.36
N ARG A 201 2.15 17.69 25.63
CA ARG A 201 2.47 19.03 26.14
C ARG A 201 3.94 19.20 26.47
N GLU A 202 4.60 18.20 27.03
CA GLU A 202 5.94 18.33 27.59
C GLU A 202 7.02 17.62 26.76
N GLY A 203 6.64 16.89 25.72
CA GLY A 203 7.56 16.23 24.80
C GLY A 203 8.17 14.93 25.32
N LEU A 204 8.89 14.22 24.41
CA LEU A 204 9.39 12.89 24.68
C LEU A 204 10.44 12.84 25.79
N PHE A 205 11.39 13.77 25.80
CA PHE A 205 12.46 13.79 26.79
C PHE A 205 11.92 13.86 28.24
N ARG A 206 10.97 14.77 28.47
CA ARG A 206 10.34 14.93 29.78
C ARG A 206 9.50 13.68 30.15
N ALA A 207 8.80 13.10 29.18
CA ALA A 207 8.02 11.90 29.37
C ALA A 207 8.89 10.71 29.79
N LEU A 208 9.96 10.42 29.06
CA LEU A 208 10.90 9.33 29.39
C LEU A 208 11.48 9.50 30.80
N LYS A 209 11.90 10.72 31.13
CA LYS A 209 12.43 11.03 32.48
C LYS A 209 11.38 10.81 33.56
N HIS A 210 10.12 11.24 33.32
CA HIS A 210 9.03 11.08 34.29
C HIS A 210 8.70 9.61 34.57
N TYR A 211 8.58 8.81 33.48
CA TYR A 211 8.25 7.39 33.60
C TYR A 211 9.48 6.51 33.90
N GLY A 212 10.67 7.06 33.92
CA GLY A 212 11.90 6.35 34.20
C GLY A 212 12.35 5.41 33.08
N TYR A 213 11.98 5.66 31.82
CA TYR A 213 12.39 4.83 30.69
C TYR A 213 13.65 5.39 30.02
N GLU A 214 14.55 4.49 29.61
CA GLU A 214 15.73 4.84 28.80
C GLU A 214 15.39 5.09 27.33
N GLY A 215 14.26 4.57 26.83
CA GLY A 215 13.77 4.73 25.48
C GLY A 215 12.46 4.04 25.22
N LEU A 216 11.97 4.17 23.98
CA LEU A 216 10.80 3.43 23.47
C LEU A 216 11.25 2.54 22.32
N ALA A 217 10.61 1.37 22.15
CA ALA A 217 10.85 0.51 21.00
C ALA A 217 9.54 0.06 20.34
N ILE A 218 9.59 -0.14 19.03
CA ILE A 218 8.56 -0.80 18.23
C ILE A 218 9.15 -2.12 17.75
N VAL A 219 8.49 -3.25 18.02
CA VAL A 219 8.99 -4.57 17.65
C VAL A 219 8.11 -5.14 16.53
N VAL A 220 8.75 -5.59 15.45
CA VAL A 220 8.06 -6.05 14.24
C VAL A 220 8.89 -7.13 13.52
N SER A 221 8.26 -7.92 12.67
CA SER A 221 8.96 -8.80 11.72
C SER A 221 9.96 -8.03 10.84
N GLU A 222 11.06 -8.66 10.44
CA GLU A 222 11.97 -8.13 9.40
C GLU A 222 11.25 -7.87 8.06
N ARG A 223 10.03 -8.38 7.88
CA ARG A 223 9.11 -8.11 6.77
C ARG A 223 8.20 -6.91 7.03
N GLY A 224 8.39 -6.19 8.14
CA GLY A 224 7.63 -4.98 8.45
C GLY A 224 7.80 -3.90 7.38
N HIS A 225 6.70 -3.22 7.06
CA HIS A 225 6.73 -2.17 6.04
C HIS A 225 7.59 -0.97 6.50
N TYR A 226 8.34 -0.37 5.58
CA TYR A 226 9.24 0.78 5.86
C TYR A 226 8.54 1.98 6.52
N SER A 227 7.20 2.07 6.44
CA SER A 227 6.42 3.11 7.10
C SER A 227 6.59 3.13 8.63
N LEU A 228 6.92 1.98 9.24
CA LEU A 228 7.17 1.89 10.68
C LEU A 228 8.44 2.65 11.06
N GLY A 229 9.50 2.55 10.25
CA GLY A 229 10.71 3.37 10.41
C GLY A 229 10.43 4.86 10.26
N LYS A 230 9.59 5.27 9.30
CA LYS A 230 9.12 6.65 9.19
C LYS A 230 8.31 7.09 10.40
N ALA A 231 7.43 6.23 10.90
CA ALA A 231 6.64 6.52 12.09
C ALA A 231 7.55 6.75 13.32
N ALA A 232 8.53 5.88 13.54
CA ALA A 232 9.49 6.03 14.64
C ALA A 232 10.30 7.34 14.54
N ASP A 233 10.71 7.71 13.32
CA ASP A 233 11.41 8.97 13.03
C ASP A 233 10.54 10.19 13.38
N VAL A 234 9.36 10.29 12.79
CA VAL A 234 8.41 11.39 13.00
C VAL A 234 7.97 11.50 14.46
N LEU A 235 7.79 10.37 15.15
CA LEU A 235 7.38 10.33 16.55
C LEU A 235 8.55 10.59 17.53
N GLY A 236 9.78 10.81 17.05
CA GLY A 236 10.95 11.08 17.86
C GLY A 236 11.51 9.86 18.62
N ILE A 237 11.10 8.66 18.25
CA ILE A 237 11.57 7.39 18.84
C ILE A 237 12.95 7.04 18.30
N GLY A 238 13.19 7.30 16.99
CA GLY A 238 14.39 6.91 16.26
C GLY A 238 14.23 5.58 15.53
N ARG A 239 14.79 5.50 14.32
CA ARG A 239 14.63 4.33 13.43
C ARG A 239 15.29 3.07 13.98
N ASP A 240 16.38 3.21 14.71
CA ASP A 240 17.12 2.09 15.30
C ASP A 240 16.34 1.40 16.43
N TYR A 241 15.29 2.06 16.94
CA TYR A 241 14.35 1.49 17.90
C TYR A 241 13.13 0.81 17.24
N VAL A 242 13.11 0.69 15.92
CA VAL A 242 12.25 -0.27 15.24
C VAL A 242 13.01 -1.59 15.15
N VAL A 243 12.79 -2.44 16.13
CA VAL A 243 13.55 -3.68 16.31
C VAL A 243 12.94 -4.77 15.43
N SER A 244 13.71 -5.19 14.43
CA SER A 244 13.30 -6.23 13.47
C SER A 244 13.62 -7.62 14.03
N VAL A 245 12.61 -8.49 14.05
CA VAL A 245 12.71 -9.90 14.42
C VAL A 245 12.75 -10.75 13.16
N LYS A 246 13.61 -11.75 13.13
CA LYS A 246 13.75 -12.67 11.99
C LYS A 246 12.48 -13.46 11.74
N THR A 247 12.33 -13.90 10.50
CA THR A 247 11.26 -14.80 10.10
C THR A 247 11.68 -16.26 10.20
N ASP A 248 10.69 -17.13 10.43
CA ASP A 248 10.81 -18.57 10.32
C ASP A 248 10.92 -19.05 8.85
N ALA A 249 10.81 -20.36 8.63
CA ALA A 249 10.85 -20.96 7.30
C ALA A 249 9.64 -20.57 6.42
N ASP A 250 8.52 -20.24 7.05
CA ASP A 250 7.27 -19.86 6.40
C ASP A 250 7.17 -18.34 6.15
N ASN A 251 8.26 -17.60 6.32
CA ASN A 251 8.33 -16.13 6.21
C ASN A 251 7.42 -15.39 7.20
N LYS A 252 7.06 -16.00 8.31
CA LYS A 252 6.32 -15.40 9.43
C LYS A 252 7.29 -15.03 10.53
N VAL A 253 6.95 -14.05 11.35
CA VAL A 253 7.81 -13.66 12.47
C VAL A 253 8.06 -14.84 13.41
N ASP A 254 9.31 -15.05 13.82
CA ASP A 254 9.68 -16.03 14.83
C ASP A 254 9.24 -15.51 16.22
N VAL A 255 8.18 -16.12 16.75
CA VAL A 255 7.56 -15.71 18.03
C VAL A 255 8.51 -15.92 19.20
N SER A 256 9.31 -16.97 19.19
CA SER A 256 10.28 -17.27 20.26
C SER A 256 11.39 -16.23 20.31
N GLN A 257 11.90 -15.85 19.14
CA GLN A 257 12.89 -14.78 19.03
C GLN A 257 12.28 -13.42 19.39
N MET A 258 11.01 -13.16 19.02
CA MET A 258 10.33 -11.94 19.45
C MET A 258 10.24 -11.86 20.98
N GLN A 259 9.88 -12.94 21.65
CA GLN A 259 9.84 -12.97 23.11
C GLN A 259 11.20 -12.68 23.76
N GLN A 260 12.29 -13.20 23.17
CA GLN A 260 13.66 -12.90 23.63
C GLN A 260 13.97 -11.41 23.50
N VAL A 261 13.70 -10.83 22.33
CA VAL A 261 13.89 -9.39 22.06
C VAL A 261 13.11 -8.53 23.05
N LEU A 262 11.84 -8.86 23.32
CA LEU A 262 11.01 -8.14 24.27
C LEU A 262 11.59 -8.20 25.69
N THR A 263 12.11 -9.37 26.10
CA THR A 263 12.76 -9.57 27.40
C THR A 263 14.05 -8.73 27.51
N GLU A 264 14.87 -8.72 26.47
CA GLU A 264 16.12 -7.93 26.42
C GLU A 264 15.85 -6.41 26.49
N LEU A 265 14.84 -5.92 25.76
CA LEU A 265 14.43 -4.51 25.81
C LEU A 265 13.97 -4.12 27.22
N THR A 266 13.16 -4.98 27.85
CA THR A 266 12.70 -4.78 29.23
C THR A 266 13.87 -4.74 30.22
N ALA A 267 14.84 -5.64 30.10
CA ALA A 267 16.02 -5.66 30.96
C ALA A 267 16.89 -4.40 30.81
N LYS A 268 16.87 -3.75 29.65
CA LYS A 268 17.54 -2.48 29.37
C LYS A 268 16.71 -1.25 29.73
N ASN A 269 15.55 -1.44 30.39
CA ASN A 269 14.60 -0.39 30.69
C ASN A 269 14.10 0.40 29.48
N ILE A 270 14.10 -0.22 28.29
CA ILE A 270 13.50 0.32 27.07
C ILE A 270 12.06 -0.18 27.02
N LYS A 271 11.09 0.75 27.12
CA LYS A 271 9.67 0.39 27.08
C LYS A 271 9.24 0.01 25.67
N VAL A 272 8.72 -1.18 25.50
CA VAL A 272 8.08 -1.58 24.25
C VAL A 272 6.79 -0.77 24.11
N LEU A 273 6.76 0.11 23.11
CA LEU A 273 5.61 0.92 22.74
C LEU A 273 4.54 0.05 22.07
N ALA A 274 4.96 -0.72 21.09
CA ALA A 274 4.07 -1.56 20.32
C ALA A 274 4.76 -2.81 19.79
N ILE A 275 3.99 -3.91 19.75
CA ILE A 275 4.24 -5.05 18.87
C ILE A 275 3.39 -4.83 17.63
N VAL A 276 4.01 -4.99 16.44
CA VAL A 276 3.31 -4.87 15.16
C VAL A 276 3.25 -6.24 14.49
N GLY A 277 2.03 -6.79 14.37
CA GLY A 277 1.78 -7.96 13.54
C GLY A 277 1.53 -7.52 12.09
N VAL A 278 2.12 -8.19 11.13
CA VAL A 278 1.93 -7.90 9.70
C VAL A 278 0.95 -8.91 9.11
N ALA A 279 -0.19 -8.43 8.63
CA ALA A 279 -1.19 -9.27 7.98
C ALA A 279 -1.16 -9.04 6.46
N GLY A 280 -0.28 -9.78 5.79
CA GLY A 280 0.01 -9.64 4.37
C GLY A 280 1.26 -8.79 4.12
N THR A 281 2.44 -9.40 4.28
CA THR A 281 3.74 -8.74 4.07
C THR A 281 3.90 -8.26 2.63
N THR A 282 4.59 -7.13 2.46
CA THR A 282 4.76 -6.52 1.12
C THR A 282 5.56 -7.40 0.17
N GLU A 283 6.55 -8.14 0.66
CA GLU A 283 7.44 -8.95 -0.17
C GLU A 283 6.86 -10.32 -0.50
N THR A 284 6.25 -10.99 0.48
CA THR A 284 5.90 -12.42 0.37
C THR A 284 4.41 -12.71 0.58
N GLY A 285 3.63 -11.74 1.09
CA GLY A 285 2.18 -11.89 1.30
C GLY A 285 1.79 -12.71 2.52
N ASN A 286 2.76 -13.11 3.37
CA ASN A 286 2.49 -13.93 4.55
C ASN A 286 1.84 -13.14 5.68
N ILE A 287 1.21 -13.86 6.58
CA ILE A 287 0.50 -13.31 7.75
C ILE A 287 1.20 -13.82 9.00
N ASP A 288 1.63 -12.88 9.85
CA ASP A 288 2.22 -13.22 11.14
C ASP A 288 1.21 -13.95 12.06
N PRO A 289 1.66 -14.74 13.04
CA PRO A 289 0.81 -15.47 13.98
C PRO A 289 0.14 -14.53 14.98
N LEU A 290 -0.89 -13.79 14.54
CA LEU A 290 -1.51 -12.65 15.24
C LEU A 290 -1.97 -12.99 16.67
N ASN A 291 -2.52 -14.19 16.90
CA ASN A 291 -2.92 -14.60 18.26
C ASN A 291 -1.73 -14.67 19.22
N GLN A 292 -0.62 -15.26 18.78
CA GLN A 292 0.57 -15.38 19.62
C GLN A 292 1.21 -14.01 19.87
N LEU A 293 1.16 -13.11 18.88
CA LEU A 293 1.63 -11.73 19.04
C LEU A 293 0.74 -10.94 20.01
N ALA A 294 -0.57 -11.17 19.99
CA ALA A 294 -1.50 -10.59 20.95
C ALA A 294 -1.20 -11.06 22.39
N ASP A 295 -0.89 -12.36 22.57
CA ASP A 295 -0.49 -12.90 23.87
C ASP A 295 0.78 -12.22 24.40
N LEU A 296 1.79 -12.03 23.53
CA LEU A 296 2.99 -11.29 23.89
C LEU A 296 2.70 -9.82 24.23
N ALA A 297 1.82 -9.16 23.47
CA ALA A 297 1.47 -7.77 23.74
C ALA A 297 0.76 -7.62 25.11
N GLU A 298 -0.10 -8.55 25.47
CA GLU A 298 -0.73 -8.63 26.80
C GLU A 298 0.31 -8.88 27.90
N GLN A 299 1.23 -9.85 27.69
CA GLN A 299 2.27 -10.19 28.65
C GLN A 299 3.21 -9.00 28.94
N PHE A 300 3.63 -8.28 27.89
CA PHE A 300 4.57 -7.15 28.00
C PHE A 300 3.85 -5.79 28.19
N GLN A 301 2.53 -5.80 28.30
CA GLN A 301 1.69 -4.60 28.50
C GLN A 301 2.05 -3.50 27.51
N CYS A 302 2.02 -3.81 26.22
CA CYS A 302 2.27 -2.87 25.15
C CYS A 302 1.11 -2.87 24.14
N HIS A 303 1.09 -1.86 23.27
CA HIS A 303 0.07 -1.73 22.24
C HIS A 303 0.23 -2.82 21.18
N PHE A 304 -0.83 -3.52 20.84
CA PHE A 304 -0.85 -4.45 19.71
C PHE A 304 -1.44 -3.75 18.49
N HIS A 305 -0.61 -3.52 17.51
CA HIS A 305 -1.00 -2.96 16.21
C HIS A 305 -0.92 -4.03 15.14
N VAL A 306 -1.92 -4.11 14.25
CA VAL A 306 -1.86 -4.98 13.07
C VAL A 306 -1.81 -4.12 11.81
N ASP A 307 -0.70 -4.21 11.09
CA ASP A 307 -0.59 -3.67 9.73
C ASP A 307 -1.21 -4.67 8.75
N ALA A 308 -2.49 -4.50 8.49
CA ALA A 308 -3.28 -5.25 7.53
C ALA A 308 -3.59 -4.41 6.27
N ALA A 309 -2.70 -3.46 5.94
CA ALA A 309 -2.89 -2.58 4.78
C ALA A 309 -3.13 -3.35 3.49
N TRP A 310 -2.49 -4.51 3.32
CA TRP A 310 -2.75 -5.42 2.22
C TRP A 310 -3.81 -6.46 2.55
N GLY A 311 -3.60 -7.25 3.57
CA GLY A 311 -4.39 -8.45 3.85
C GLY A 311 -5.76 -8.17 4.45
N GLY A 312 -6.03 -6.96 4.97
CA GLY A 312 -7.28 -6.63 5.65
C GLY A 312 -8.55 -6.86 4.82
N ALA A 313 -8.46 -6.72 3.49
CA ALA A 313 -9.56 -7.04 2.59
C ALA A 313 -9.97 -8.53 2.63
N THR A 314 -9.08 -9.44 3.03
CA THR A 314 -9.36 -10.89 3.16
C THR A 314 -10.47 -11.18 4.19
N LEU A 315 -10.69 -10.26 5.13
CA LEU A 315 -11.83 -10.35 6.07
C LEU A 315 -13.21 -10.34 5.38
N LEU A 316 -13.28 -9.88 4.12
CA LEU A 316 -14.51 -9.88 3.32
C LEU A 316 -14.82 -11.26 2.71
N SER A 317 -13.89 -12.22 2.75
CA SER A 317 -14.11 -13.59 2.29
C SER A 317 -14.41 -14.51 3.48
N ASP A 318 -15.55 -15.17 3.47
CA ASP A 318 -15.89 -16.17 4.49
C ASP A 318 -14.98 -17.42 4.39
N GLN A 319 -14.52 -17.73 3.19
CA GLN A 319 -13.58 -18.85 2.96
C GLN A 319 -12.20 -18.58 3.56
N TYR A 320 -11.68 -17.36 3.47
CA TYR A 320 -10.29 -17.06 3.81
C TYR A 320 -10.10 -16.14 5.03
N ARG A 321 -11.17 -15.59 5.61
CA ARG A 321 -11.07 -14.71 6.79
C ARG A 321 -10.39 -15.37 7.99
N HIS A 322 -10.43 -16.70 8.08
CA HIS A 322 -9.76 -17.44 9.15
C HIS A 322 -8.25 -17.23 9.19
N LEU A 323 -7.61 -16.84 8.05
CA LEU A 323 -6.19 -16.49 8.00
C LEU A 323 -5.86 -15.25 8.84
N MET A 324 -6.85 -14.41 9.13
CA MET A 324 -6.72 -13.20 9.94
C MET A 324 -7.04 -13.44 11.43
N ALA A 325 -7.14 -14.68 11.89
CA ALA A 325 -7.49 -15.01 13.28
C ALA A 325 -6.54 -14.33 14.27
N GLY A 326 -7.09 -13.59 15.24
CA GLY A 326 -6.35 -12.78 16.20
C GLY A 326 -6.30 -11.27 15.87
N ILE A 327 -6.72 -10.86 14.66
CA ILE A 327 -6.77 -9.44 14.28
C ILE A 327 -7.73 -8.65 15.17
N GLU A 328 -8.81 -9.27 15.65
CA GLU A 328 -9.81 -8.67 16.52
C GLU A 328 -9.26 -8.36 17.93
N ARG A 329 -8.11 -8.92 18.29
CA ARG A 329 -7.43 -8.66 19.55
C ARG A 329 -6.60 -7.37 19.51
N ALA A 330 -6.28 -6.86 18.32
CA ALA A 330 -5.43 -5.68 18.13
C ALA A 330 -6.09 -4.40 18.70
N ASP A 331 -5.30 -3.55 19.34
CA ASP A 331 -5.72 -2.21 19.77
C ASP A 331 -6.02 -1.28 18.59
N SER A 332 -5.31 -1.50 17.45
CA SER A 332 -5.52 -0.77 16.20
C SER A 332 -5.15 -1.62 15.00
N VAL A 333 -5.86 -1.41 13.88
CA VAL A 333 -5.64 -2.13 12.63
C VAL A 333 -5.62 -1.16 11.46
N THR A 334 -4.57 -1.21 10.64
CA THR A 334 -4.46 -0.46 9.38
C THR A 334 -5.02 -1.29 8.23
N ILE A 335 -5.87 -0.68 7.38
CA ILE A 335 -6.42 -1.27 6.15
C ILE A 335 -6.39 -0.24 5.03
N ASP A 336 -5.83 -0.61 3.86
CA ASP A 336 -5.81 0.24 2.66
C ASP A 336 -6.89 -0.17 1.66
N ALA A 337 -7.93 0.65 1.54
CA ALA A 337 -8.99 0.41 0.55
C ALA A 337 -8.49 0.60 -0.89
N HIS A 338 -7.46 1.41 -1.10
CA HIS A 338 -6.84 1.61 -2.42
C HIS A 338 -5.97 0.43 -2.90
N LYS A 339 -5.93 -0.66 -2.15
CA LYS A 339 -5.29 -1.93 -2.53
C LYS A 339 -6.35 -2.93 -2.98
N GLN A 340 -6.59 -3.97 -2.23
CA GLN A 340 -7.47 -5.10 -2.63
C GLN A 340 -8.98 -4.81 -2.47
N MET A 341 -9.36 -3.59 -2.05
CA MET A 341 -10.76 -3.14 -2.10
C MET A 341 -11.09 -2.32 -3.36
N TYR A 342 -10.15 -2.20 -4.31
CA TYR A 342 -10.33 -1.58 -5.63
C TYR A 342 -10.80 -0.11 -5.61
N VAL A 343 -10.40 0.63 -4.61
CA VAL A 343 -10.64 2.08 -4.50
C VAL A 343 -9.43 2.83 -5.08
N PRO A 344 -9.61 4.01 -5.70
CA PRO A 344 -8.48 4.82 -6.16
C PRO A 344 -7.49 5.16 -5.06
N MET A 345 -6.24 5.43 -5.44
CA MET A 345 -5.17 5.85 -4.51
C MET A 345 -5.61 7.02 -3.63
N GLY A 346 -5.16 7.02 -2.37
CA GLY A 346 -5.54 8.01 -1.38
C GLY A 346 -6.59 7.54 -0.36
N ALA A 347 -6.83 6.22 -0.25
CA ALA A 347 -7.83 5.65 0.65
C ALA A 347 -7.19 4.61 1.59
N GLY A 348 -6.62 5.08 2.69
CA GLY A 348 -6.16 4.26 3.81
C GLY A 348 -6.99 4.52 5.05
N MET A 349 -7.03 3.59 5.98
CA MET A 349 -7.78 3.71 7.22
C MET A 349 -7.03 3.02 8.36
N VAL A 350 -7.21 3.56 9.56
CA VAL A 350 -6.90 2.84 10.80
C VAL A 350 -8.17 2.78 11.65
N VAL A 351 -8.50 1.60 12.16
CA VAL A 351 -9.61 1.40 13.12
C VAL A 351 -9.08 1.07 14.51
N PHE A 352 -9.81 1.49 15.54
CA PHE A 352 -9.39 1.39 16.93
C PHE A 352 -10.35 0.52 17.71
N LYS A 353 -9.85 -0.44 18.46
CA LYS A 353 -10.67 -1.33 19.32
C LYS A 353 -11.52 -0.54 20.31
N HIS A 354 -10.97 0.52 20.89
CA HIS A 354 -11.66 1.35 21.86
C HIS A 354 -12.02 2.72 21.27
N PRO A 355 -13.29 3.13 21.26
CA PRO A 355 -13.73 4.41 20.70
C PRO A 355 -13.05 5.65 21.29
N SER A 356 -12.56 5.56 22.53
CA SER A 356 -11.82 6.62 23.23
C SER A 356 -10.33 6.72 22.84
N SER A 357 -9.80 5.81 22.02
CA SER A 357 -8.36 5.78 21.69
C SER A 357 -7.88 7.09 21.07
N ALA A 358 -8.70 7.70 20.21
CA ALA A 358 -8.37 8.93 19.51
C ALA A 358 -8.28 10.17 20.44
N HIS A 359 -8.79 10.12 21.67
CA HIS A 359 -8.61 11.20 22.66
C HIS A 359 -7.13 11.50 22.92
N ALA A 360 -6.26 10.50 22.80
CA ALA A 360 -4.83 10.66 23.02
C ALA A 360 -4.15 11.64 22.03
N ILE A 361 -4.79 11.88 20.88
CA ILE A 361 -4.29 12.77 19.83
C ILE A 361 -5.25 13.92 19.52
N GLU A 362 -6.24 14.13 20.37
CA GLU A 362 -7.27 15.14 20.13
C GLU A 362 -6.69 16.55 20.20
N HIS A 363 -6.94 17.33 19.15
CA HIS A 363 -6.58 18.74 19.06
C HIS A 363 -7.80 19.62 18.84
N HIS A 364 -7.83 20.75 19.52
CA HIS A 364 -8.86 21.77 19.39
C HIS A 364 -8.25 23.09 18.93
N ALA A 365 -8.96 23.79 18.05
CA ALA A 365 -8.64 25.14 17.61
C ALA A 365 -9.96 25.91 17.54
N GLU A 366 -10.10 26.99 18.31
CA GLU A 366 -11.39 27.71 18.47
C GLU A 366 -12.04 28.14 17.15
N TYR A 367 -11.21 28.47 16.15
CA TYR A 367 -11.69 28.93 14.85
C TYR A 367 -12.15 27.81 13.90
N ILE A 368 -11.71 26.56 14.12
CA ILE A 368 -11.96 25.47 13.16
C ILE A 368 -12.37 24.15 13.84
N LEU A 369 -11.79 23.78 14.96
CA LEU A 369 -12.02 22.49 15.65
C LEU A 369 -12.58 22.75 17.05
N ARG A 370 -13.91 22.85 17.14
CA ARG A 370 -14.59 23.21 18.40
C ARG A 370 -14.80 21.99 19.27
N LYS A 371 -14.64 22.17 20.59
CA LYS A 371 -14.91 21.12 21.57
C LYS A 371 -16.39 20.69 21.51
N GLY A 372 -16.64 19.39 21.40
CA GLY A 372 -17.98 18.83 21.29
C GLY A 372 -18.59 18.89 19.88
N SER A 373 -17.88 19.44 18.89
CA SER A 373 -18.25 19.32 17.49
C SER A 373 -17.91 17.93 16.94
N LYS A 374 -18.47 17.58 15.79
CA LYS A 374 -18.15 16.31 15.08
C LYS A 374 -17.05 16.50 14.04
N ASP A 375 -16.13 17.43 14.27
CA ASP A 375 -15.04 17.77 13.36
C ASP A 375 -14.00 16.63 13.32
N LEU A 376 -13.85 16.02 12.14
CA LEU A 376 -12.94 14.87 11.97
C LEU A 376 -11.47 15.25 12.15
N GLY A 377 -11.09 16.48 11.75
CA GLY A 377 -9.73 16.97 11.88
C GLY A 377 -9.21 17.06 13.33
N SER A 378 -10.09 17.01 14.33
CA SER A 378 -9.69 17.00 15.74
C SER A 378 -8.98 15.71 16.17
N GLN A 379 -9.24 14.60 15.49
CA GLN A 379 -8.80 13.24 15.86
C GLN A 379 -8.04 12.53 14.71
N THR A 380 -7.51 13.29 13.75
CA THR A 380 -6.72 12.80 12.62
C THR A 380 -5.39 13.53 12.52
N LEU A 381 -4.38 12.89 11.92
CA LEU A 381 -3.10 13.52 11.62
C LEU A 381 -3.24 14.57 10.51
N GLU A 382 -4.04 14.25 9.49
CA GLU A 382 -4.30 15.14 8.36
C GLU A 382 -5.44 16.10 8.73
N GLY A 383 -5.25 17.39 8.44
CA GLY A 383 -6.28 18.41 8.61
C GLY A 383 -7.23 18.43 7.43
N SER A 384 -7.01 19.36 6.47
CA SER A 384 -7.81 19.47 5.25
C SER A 384 -7.58 18.28 4.33
N ARG A 385 -8.65 17.61 3.91
CA ARG A 385 -8.59 16.44 3.03
C ARG A 385 -9.90 16.23 2.25
N PRO A 386 -9.83 15.57 1.07
CA PRO A 386 -11.00 15.31 0.23
C PRO A 386 -11.89 14.20 0.81
N GLY A 387 -13.10 14.09 0.27
CA GLY A 387 -14.11 13.10 0.67
C GLY A 387 -13.91 11.70 0.11
N MET A 388 -12.71 11.15 0.14
CA MET A 388 -12.37 9.83 -0.42
C MET A 388 -13.19 8.68 0.17
N ALA A 389 -13.69 8.81 1.40
CA ALA A 389 -14.59 7.84 2.02
C ALA A 389 -15.86 7.57 1.18
N MET A 390 -16.29 8.54 0.35
CA MET A 390 -17.41 8.33 -0.58
C MET A 390 -17.12 7.24 -1.60
N LEU A 391 -15.90 7.15 -2.12
CA LEU A 391 -15.51 6.12 -3.09
C LEU A 391 -15.36 4.76 -2.41
N VAL A 392 -14.86 4.72 -1.15
CA VAL A 392 -14.85 3.49 -0.35
C VAL A 392 -16.28 3.00 -0.11
N HIS A 393 -17.17 3.91 0.32
CA HIS A 393 -18.59 3.58 0.53
C HIS A 393 -19.23 3.04 -0.74
N ALA A 394 -19.00 3.70 -1.88
CA ALA A 394 -19.54 3.26 -3.17
C ALA A 394 -19.06 1.85 -3.55
N CYS A 395 -17.77 1.55 -3.41
CA CYS A 395 -17.26 0.22 -3.68
C CYS A 395 -17.86 -0.82 -2.74
N LEU A 396 -17.96 -0.53 -1.43
CA LEU A 396 -18.58 -1.44 -0.46
C LEU A 396 -20.07 -1.70 -0.76
N GLN A 397 -20.81 -0.69 -1.23
CA GLN A 397 -22.24 -0.84 -1.53
C GLN A 397 -22.50 -1.51 -2.87
N VAL A 398 -21.75 -1.13 -3.92
CA VAL A 398 -22.00 -1.60 -5.29
C VAL A 398 -21.46 -3.02 -5.52
N ILE A 399 -20.28 -3.32 -4.99
CA ILE A 399 -19.69 -4.66 -5.08
C ILE A 399 -20.35 -5.59 -4.05
N GLY A 400 -20.63 -5.08 -2.85
CA GLY A 400 -21.17 -5.86 -1.75
C GLY A 400 -20.20 -6.92 -1.21
N ARG A 401 -20.55 -7.54 -0.09
CA ARG A 401 -19.72 -8.56 0.54
C ARG A 401 -19.51 -9.78 -0.37
N ASP A 402 -20.59 -10.28 -0.98
CA ASP A 402 -20.53 -11.45 -1.86
C ASP A 402 -19.64 -11.19 -3.09
N GLY A 403 -19.70 -9.98 -3.65
CA GLY A 403 -18.84 -9.58 -4.76
C GLY A 403 -17.36 -9.53 -4.36
N TYR A 404 -17.05 -8.97 -3.18
CA TYR A 404 -15.69 -8.97 -2.65
C TYR A 404 -15.20 -10.39 -2.35
N GLU A 405 -16.04 -11.26 -1.81
CA GLU A 405 -15.67 -12.65 -1.58
C GLU A 405 -15.24 -13.33 -2.87
N ILE A 406 -16.03 -13.18 -3.96
CA ILE A 406 -15.67 -13.72 -5.28
C ILE A 406 -14.32 -13.15 -5.75
N LEU A 407 -14.10 -11.85 -5.66
CA LEU A 407 -12.86 -11.20 -6.10
C LEU A 407 -11.63 -11.68 -5.32
N ILE A 408 -11.75 -11.80 -4.01
CA ILE A 408 -10.69 -12.26 -3.12
C ILE A 408 -10.39 -13.73 -3.38
N ASN A 409 -11.42 -14.59 -3.40
CA ASN A 409 -11.25 -16.02 -3.63
C ASN A 409 -10.54 -16.28 -4.95
N ARG A 410 -10.99 -15.64 -6.03
CA ARG A 410 -10.35 -15.74 -7.36
C ARG A 410 -8.90 -15.23 -7.36
N SER A 411 -8.58 -14.21 -6.57
CA SER A 411 -7.20 -13.71 -6.49
C SER A 411 -6.26 -14.73 -5.84
N LEU A 412 -6.72 -15.44 -4.80
CA LEU A 412 -5.95 -16.49 -4.13
C LEU A 412 -5.87 -17.75 -5.02
N GLU A 413 -6.94 -18.11 -5.71
CA GLU A 413 -6.96 -19.22 -6.66
C GLU A 413 -5.96 -19.00 -7.81
N LYS A 414 -5.91 -17.79 -8.38
CA LYS A 414 -4.91 -17.41 -9.39
C LYS A 414 -3.49 -17.52 -8.88
N ALA A 415 -3.24 -17.13 -7.63
CA ALA A 415 -1.90 -17.25 -7.04
C ALA A 415 -1.49 -18.71 -6.89
N ARG A 416 -2.40 -19.58 -6.45
CA ARG A 416 -2.14 -21.03 -6.36
C ARG A 416 -1.94 -21.65 -7.74
N TYR A 417 -2.75 -21.25 -8.72
CA TYR A 417 -2.57 -21.69 -10.11
C TYR A 417 -1.20 -21.28 -10.66
N PHE A 418 -0.79 -20.04 -10.44
CA PHE A 418 0.52 -19.57 -10.91
C PHE A 418 1.68 -20.26 -10.20
N ALA A 419 1.56 -20.52 -8.89
CA ALA A 419 2.53 -21.33 -8.16
C ALA A 419 2.67 -22.73 -8.78
N MET A 420 1.55 -23.38 -9.09
CA MET A 420 1.54 -24.68 -9.78
C MET A 420 2.21 -24.61 -11.16
N LEU A 421 1.94 -23.57 -11.96
CA LEU A 421 2.63 -23.39 -13.25
C LEU A 421 4.14 -23.26 -13.08
N ILE A 422 4.61 -22.52 -12.07
CA ILE A 422 6.02 -22.34 -11.77
C ILE A 422 6.64 -23.69 -11.37
N GLU A 423 6.02 -24.44 -10.47
CA GLU A 423 6.53 -25.74 -9.98
C GLU A 423 6.59 -26.80 -11.08
N HIS A 424 5.67 -26.74 -12.08
CA HIS A 424 5.70 -27.65 -13.22
C HIS A 424 6.66 -27.21 -14.34
N ASN A 425 7.21 -26.01 -14.27
CA ASN A 425 8.16 -25.52 -15.26
C ASN A 425 9.59 -25.79 -14.79
N ILE A 426 10.33 -26.58 -15.56
CA ILE A 426 11.68 -27.06 -15.21
C ILE A 426 12.73 -25.94 -15.09
N ASP A 427 12.46 -24.76 -15.66
CA ASP A 427 13.39 -23.63 -15.69
C ASP A 427 13.00 -22.52 -14.69
N PHE A 428 12.02 -22.78 -13.83
CA PHE A 428 11.60 -21.86 -12.78
C PHE A 428 11.61 -22.54 -11.40
N GLU A 429 11.72 -21.72 -10.37
CA GLU A 429 11.73 -22.16 -8.98
C GLU A 429 10.79 -21.27 -8.16
N LEU A 430 9.82 -21.88 -7.47
CA LEU A 430 8.97 -21.20 -6.50
C LEU A 430 9.77 -20.94 -5.23
N ILE A 431 9.87 -19.67 -4.81
CA ILE A 431 10.64 -19.30 -3.62
C ILE A 431 9.72 -19.11 -2.40
N THR A 432 8.54 -18.51 -2.60
CA THR A 432 7.55 -18.35 -1.53
C THR A 432 6.20 -18.79 -2.05
N ALA A 433 5.62 -19.80 -1.44
CA ALA A 433 4.26 -20.24 -1.75
C ALA A 433 3.23 -19.17 -1.31
N PRO A 434 2.14 -18.98 -2.07
CA PRO A 434 1.15 -17.97 -1.75
C PRO A 434 0.27 -18.36 -0.55
N GLU A 435 0.24 -17.52 0.48
CA GLU A 435 -0.75 -17.57 1.55
C GLU A 435 -1.94 -16.66 1.21
N LEU A 436 -1.65 -15.47 0.69
CA LEU A 436 -2.61 -14.57 0.01
C LEU A 436 -2.38 -14.62 -1.51
N CYS A 437 -2.78 -13.59 -2.23
CA CYS A 437 -2.62 -13.52 -3.68
C CYS A 437 -1.25 -12.99 -4.16
N LEU A 438 -0.19 -13.27 -3.41
CA LEU A 438 1.17 -12.82 -3.66
C LEU A 438 2.14 -14.00 -3.52
N LEU A 439 3.09 -14.10 -4.44
CA LEU A 439 4.15 -15.10 -4.39
C LEU A 439 5.46 -14.56 -4.97
N THR A 440 6.55 -15.27 -4.68
CA THR A 440 7.86 -14.98 -5.26
C THR A 440 8.45 -16.22 -5.92
N TYR A 441 9.18 -16.00 -7.01
CA TYR A 441 9.79 -17.07 -7.79
C TYR A 441 11.03 -16.57 -8.52
N ARG A 442 11.76 -17.48 -9.14
CA ARG A 442 13.00 -17.20 -9.84
C ARG A 442 13.10 -18.01 -11.12
N TYR A 443 13.71 -17.43 -12.15
CA TYR A 443 14.12 -18.18 -13.32
C TYR A 443 15.47 -18.85 -13.03
N VAL A 444 15.52 -20.17 -13.08
CA VAL A 444 16.72 -20.99 -12.84
C VAL A 444 16.73 -22.13 -13.85
N PRO A 445 17.55 -22.06 -14.90
CA PRO A 445 17.60 -23.11 -15.93
C PRO A 445 17.78 -24.51 -15.32
N ALA A 446 17.11 -25.52 -15.84
CA ALA A 446 17.11 -26.88 -15.31
C ALA A 446 18.53 -27.48 -15.13
N GLN A 447 19.45 -27.13 -16.05
CA GLN A 447 20.84 -27.56 -15.93
C GLN A 447 21.53 -26.91 -14.72
N VAL A 448 21.19 -25.65 -14.41
CA VAL A 448 21.73 -24.91 -13.26
C VAL A 448 21.15 -25.48 -11.97
N GLN A 449 19.86 -25.78 -11.92
CA GLN A 449 19.23 -26.42 -10.74
C GLN A 449 19.92 -27.74 -10.40
N LYS A 450 20.15 -28.61 -11.42
CA LYS A 450 20.85 -29.89 -11.23
C LYS A 450 22.30 -29.71 -10.69
N ALA A 451 23.04 -28.74 -11.23
CA ALA A 451 24.39 -28.44 -10.81
C ALA A 451 24.40 -27.86 -9.37
N MET A 452 23.47 -26.96 -9.03
CA MET A 452 23.38 -26.40 -7.69
C MET A 452 23.08 -27.45 -6.61
N ALA A 453 22.36 -28.51 -6.95
CA ALA A 453 22.04 -29.58 -6.01
C ALA A 453 23.31 -30.32 -5.48
N VAL A 454 24.40 -30.39 -6.27
CA VAL A 454 25.67 -31.06 -5.94
C VAL A 454 26.83 -30.08 -5.70
N ALA A 455 26.56 -28.75 -5.83
CA ALA A 455 27.60 -27.72 -5.73
C ALA A 455 28.10 -27.50 -4.29
N SER A 456 29.35 -27.10 -4.15
CA SER A 456 29.89 -26.59 -2.88
C SER A 456 29.24 -25.28 -2.49
N SER A 457 29.40 -24.85 -1.23
CA SER A 457 28.87 -23.57 -0.75
C SER A 457 29.39 -22.38 -1.57
N GLU A 458 30.68 -22.39 -1.94
CA GLU A 458 31.29 -21.35 -2.77
C GLU A 458 30.68 -21.32 -4.19
N GLN A 459 30.47 -22.50 -4.78
CA GLN A 459 29.82 -22.59 -6.11
C GLN A 459 28.38 -22.15 -6.06
N ARG A 460 27.62 -22.51 -5.00
CA ARG A 460 26.25 -22.04 -4.79
C ARG A 460 26.19 -20.53 -4.69
N GLN A 461 27.15 -19.89 -4.01
CA GLN A 461 27.25 -18.44 -3.96
C GLN A 461 27.48 -17.85 -5.36
N GLN A 462 28.39 -18.40 -6.15
CA GLN A 462 28.64 -17.95 -7.53
C GLN A 462 27.39 -18.09 -8.42
N PHE A 463 26.68 -19.24 -8.33
CA PHE A 463 25.40 -19.39 -9.01
C PHE A 463 24.40 -18.32 -8.60
N ASN A 464 24.25 -18.08 -7.29
CA ASN A 464 23.31 -17.10 -6.78
C ASN A 464 23.61 -15.69 -7.27
N GLU A 465 24.88 -15.27 -7.30
CA GLU A 465 25.29 -13.97 -7.83
C GLU A 465 24.95 -13.81 -9.32
N LEU A 466 25.23 -14.82 -10.15
CA LEU A 466 24.89 -14.82 -11.58
C LEU A 466 23.37 -14.80 -11.79
N LEU A 467 22.62 -15.60 -11.04
CA LEU A 467 21.16 -15.64 -11.07
C LEU A 467 20.55 -14.31 -10.61
N ASN A 468 21.14 -13.64 -9.61
CA ASN A 468 20.76 -12.29 -9.20
C ASN A 468 20.91 -11.28 -10.36
N GLY A 469 22.02 -11.37 -11.10
CA GLY A 469 22.27 -10.58 -12.29
C GLY A 469 21.23 -10.84 -13.39
N LEU A 470 20.96 -12.11 -13.68
CA LEU A 470 19.98 -12.52 -14.69
C LEU A 470 18.56 -12.07 -14.33
N THR A 471 18.14 -12.27 -13.08
CA THR A 471 16.80 -11.82 -12.61
C THR A 471 16.61 -10.30 -12.76
N LYS A 472 17.65 -9.52 -12.41
CA LYS A 472 17.64 -8.06 -12.63
C LYS A 472 17.52 -7.69 -14.11
N PHE A 473 18.23 -8.40 -14.98
CA PHE A 473 18.19 -8.19 -16.42
C PHE A 473 16.80 -8.50 -16.98
N ILE A 474 16.24 -9.67 -16.67
CA ILE A 474 14.92 -10.08 -17.14
C ILE A 474 13.87 -9.06 -16.73
N GLN A 475 13.82 -8.69 -15.46
CA GLN A 475 12.85 -7.73 -14.94
C GLN A 475 12.98 -6.35 -15.61
N LYS A 476 14.22 -5.91 -15.86
CA LYS A 476 14.47 -4.64 -16.55
C LYS A 476 13.95 -4.68 -17.99
N ARG A 477 14.29 -5.72 -18.75
CA ARG A 477 13.87 -5.89 -20.14
C ARG A 477 12.35 -6.04 -20.26
N GLN A 478 11.71 -6.87 -19.44
CA GLN A 478 10.27 -7.04 -19.40
C GLN A 478 9.54 -5.69 -19.17
N ARG A 479 10.04 -4.87 -18.24
CA ARG A 479 9.51 -3.54 -17.98
C ARG A 479 9.72 -2.59 -19.18
N GLU A 480 10.88 -2.64 -19.84
CA GLU A 480 11.20 -1.80 -21.01
C GLU A 480 10.37 -2.21 -22.24
N GLU A 481 10.11 -3.47 -22.44
CA GLU A 481 9.26 -3.96 -23.54
C GLU A 481 7.77 -3.67 -23.33
N GLY A 482 7.34 -3.48 -22.07
CA GLY A 482 6.01 -3.01 -21.70
C GLY A 482 4.86 -3.99 -21.97
N LYS A 483 5.12 -5.24 -22.35
CA LYS A 483 4.09 -6.26 -22.60
C LYS A 483 3.47 -6.75 -21.30
N SER A 484 4.30 -7.02 -20.30
CA SER A 484 3.89 -7.37 -18.96
C SER A 484 4.75 -6.66 -17.91
N PHE A 485 4.27 -6.66 -16.66
CA PHE A 485 5.01 -6.07 -15.57
C PHE A 485 5.01 -6.99 -14.35
N VAL A 486 6.21 -7.47 -14.00
CA VAL A 486 6.52 -8.19 -12.77
C VAL A 486 7.49 -7.34 -11.96
N SER A 487 7.29 -7.22 -10.66
CA SER A 487 8.26 -6.57 -9.79
C SER A 487 9.34 -7.57 -9.32
N ARG A 488 10.35 -7.05 -8.65
CA ARG A 488 11.37 -7.87 -7.99
C ARG A 488 11.54 -7.41 -6.56
N THR A 489 11.96 -8.33 -5.72
CA THR A 489 12.33 -8.05 -4.33
C THR A 489 13.60 -8.81 -3.95
N ARG A 490 14.06 -8.57 -2.73
CA ARG A 490 15.24 -9.20 -2.14
C ARG A 490 14.80 -10.01 -0.94
N LEU A 491 15.19 -11.28 -0.92
CA LEU A 491 14.91 -12.21 0.17
C LEU A 491 16.21 -12.89 0.61
N THR A 492 16.16 -13.59 1.74
CA THR A 492 17.23 -14.45 2.25
C THR A 492 16.68 -15.87 2.51
N PRO A 493 16.23 -16.58 1.46
CA PRO A 493 15.55 -17.86 1.62
C PRO A 493 16.50 -18.96 2.09
N ALA A 494 15.96 -19.89 2.88
CA ALA A 494 16.75 -21.02 3.41
C ALA A 494 17.33 -21.89 2.29
N VAL A 495 16.60 -22.06 1.18
CA VAL A 495 17.06 -22.84 0.00
C VAL A 495 18.34 -22.29 -0.64
N TYR A 496 18.65 -21.03 -0.41
CA TYR A 496 19.89 -20.37 -0.84
C TYR A 496 20.84 -20.06 0.33
N ASP A 497 20.86 -20.92 1.36
CA ASP A 497 21.73 -20.81 2.53
C ASP A 497 21.63 -19.43 3.24
N ARG A 498 20.45 -18.83 3.24
CA ARG A 498 20.19 -17.45 3.74
C ARG A 498 21.01 -16.36 3.05
N GLN A 499 21.51 -16.61 1.85
CA GLN A 499 22.17 -15.60 1.03
C GLN A 499 21.16 -14.62 0.46
N GLU A 500 21.62 -13.39 0.18
CA GLU A 500 20.82 -12.39 -0.51
C GLU A 500 20.44 -12.86 -1.91
N THR A 501 19.13 -13.02 -2.14
CA THR A 501 18.57 -13.58 -3.37
C THR A 501 17.57 -12.59 -3.98
N ILE A 502 17.78 -12.23 -5.23
CA ILE A 502 16.82 -11.41 -6.01
C ILE A 502 15.80 -12.34 -6.65
N VAL A 503 14.53 -12.07 -6.41
CA VAL A 503 13.42 -12.87 -6.90
C VAL A 503 12.39 -12.01 -7.63
N PHE A 504 11.65 -12.59 -8.56
CA PHE A 504 10.42 -11.99 -9.07
C PHE A 504 9.35 -12.01 -7.99
N ARG A 505 8.53 -10.97 -7.98
CA ARG A 505 7.41 -10.82 -7.06
C ARG A 505 6.18 -10.44 -7.85
N VAL A 506 5.12 -11.19 -7.68
CA VAL A 506 3.82 -10.95 -8.31
C VAL A 506 2.72 -10.76 -7.30
N VAL A 507 1.71 -10.01 -7.70
CA VAL A 507 0.51 -9.68 -6.93
C VAL A 507 -0.70 -9.92 -7.85
N LEU A 508 -1.46 -10.98 -7.59
CA LEU A 508 -2.50 -11.48 -8.50
C LEU A 508 -3.91 -10.95 -8.12
N ALA A 509 -3.97 -9.69 -7.68
CA ALA A 509 -5.21 -9.03 -7.31
C ALA A 509 -6.03 -8.53 -8.50
N ASN A 510 -5.43 -8.33 -9.69
CA ASN A 510 -6.16 -7.80 -10.83
C ASN A 510 -7.24 -8.81 -11.31
N PRO A 511 -8.53 -8.45 -11.27
CA PRO A 511 -9.61 -9.36 -11.67
C PRO A 511 -9.57 -9.74 -13.16
N LEU A 512 -8.92 -8.93 -13.99
CA LEU A 512 -8.83 -9.12 -15.43
C LEU A 512 -7.68 -10.05 -15.85
N THR A 513 -6.75 -10.39 -14.96
CA THR A 513 -5.65 -11.33 -15.24
C THR A 513 -6.20 -12.74 -15.43
N THR A 514 -5.88 -13.35 -16.57
CA THR A 514 -6.29 -14.73 -16.94
C THR A 514 -5.13 -15.72 -16.76
N GLU A 515 -5.44 -17.00 -16.76
CA GLU A 515 -4.46 -18.10 -16.73
C GLU A 515 -3.49 -18.03 -17.92
N GLN A 516 -4.02 -17.71 -19.12
CA GLN A 516 -3.18 -17.55 -20.32
C GLN A 516 -2.12 -16.47 -20.14
N ILE A 517 -2.48 -15.32 -19.57
CA ILE A 517 -1.54 -14.22 -19.28
C ILE A 517 -0.44 -14.69 -18.33
N LEU A 518 -0.76 -15.48 -17.31
CA LEU A 518 0.22 -16.01 -16.38
C LEU A 518 1.21 -16.96 -17.07
N HIS A 519 0.73 -17.80 -17.98
CA HIS A 519 1.59 -18.63 -18.82
C HIS A 519 2.49 -17.76 -19.73
N ASP A 520 1.91 -16.76 -20.40
CA ASP A 520 2.63 -15.88 -21.32
C ASP A 520 3.76 -15.09 -20.63
N VAL A 521 3.57 -14.72 -19.36
CA VAL A 521 4.60 -14.07 -18.52
C VAL A 521 5.82 -14.97 -18.32
N LEU A 522 5.64 -16.27 -18.07
CA LEU A 522 6.76 -17.20 -17.92
C LEU A 522 7.47 -17.41 -19.26
N VAL A 523 6.72 -17.54 -20.36
CA VAL A 523 7.28 -17.65 -21.71
C VAL A 523 8.10 -16.40 -22.07
N GLU A 524 7.59 -15.21 -21.80
CA GLU A 524 8.30 -13.95 -22.03
C GLU A 524 9.61 -13.89 -21.24
N GLN A 525 9.57 -14.27 -19.96
CA GLN A 525 10.76 -14.25 -19.10
C GLN A 525 11.83 -15.26 -19.55
N ASP A 526 11.44 -16.45 -20.00
CA ASP A 526 12.36 -17.44 -20.57
C ASP A 526 13.00 -16.91 -21.86
N GLN A 527 12.22 -16.35 -22.78
CA GLN A 527 12.74 -15.75 -24.01
C GLN A 527 13.74 -14.63 -23.73
N ILE A 528 13.43 -13.74 -22.77
CA ILE A 528 14.35 -12.66 -22.36
C ILE A 528 15.63 -13.24 -21.73
N ALA A 529 15.52 -14.29 -20.89
CA ALA A 529 16.67 -14.94 -20.28
C ALA A 529 17.64 -15.49 -21.34
N GLN A 530 17.12 -16.21 -22.33
CA GLN A 530 17.91 -16.81 -23.40
C GLN A 530 18.62 -15.77 -24.29
N GLN A 531 18.07 -14.56 -24.41
CA GLN A 531 18.71 -13.44 -25.14
C GLN A 531 19.86 -12.80 -24.35
N ASN A 532 20.00 -13.09 -23.06
CA ASN A 532 21.08 -12.52 -22.26
C ASN A 532 22.45 -13.09 -22.63
N LYS A 533 23.36 -12.20 -23.03
CA LYS A 533 24.72 -12.58 -23.47
C LYS A 533 25.77 -12.55 -22.35
N GLU A 534 25.41 -12.13 -21.17
CA GLU A 534 26.32 -11.93 -20.05
C GLU A 534 26.19 -13.02 -18.96
N PHE A 535 25.02 -13.13 -18.37
CA PHE A 535 24.80 -14.01 -17.21
C PHE A 535 24.40 -15.42 -17.62
N TYR A 536 23.52 -15.56 -18.62
CA TYR A 536 22.99 -16.85 -19.06
C TYR A 536 24.09 -17.81 -19.55
N PRO A 537 25.03 -17.41 -20.45
CA PRO A 537 26.12 -18.30 -20.86
C PRO A 537 27.06 -18.68 -19.72
N LYS A 538 27.36 -17.74 -18.81
CA LYS A 538 28.23 -18.01 -17.63
C LYS A 538 27.58 -19.02 -16.68
N LEU A 539 26.26 -18.94 -16.49
CA LEU A 539 25.50 -19.93 -15.69
C LEU A 539 25.61 -21.33 -16.29
N LEU A 540 25.42 -21.47 -17.60
CA LEU A 540 25.52 -22.77 -18.26
C LEU A 540 26.95 -23.33 -18.26
N GLN A 541 27.96 -22.45 -18.37
CA GLN A 541 29.36 -22.85 -18.27
C GLN A 541 29.69 -23.34 -16.85
N LEU A 542 29.30 -22.59 -15.82
CA LEU A 542 29.50 -22.98 -14.43
C LEU A 542 28.78 -24.29 -14.12
N ALA A 543 27.56 -24.50 -14.62
CA ALA A 543 26.82 -25.74 -14.43
C ALA A 543 27.55 -26.95 -15.04
N LYS A 544 28.14 -26.81 -16.24
CA LYS A 544 28.94 -27.89 -16.87
C LYS A 544 30.16 -28.22 -16.06
N THR A 545 30.88 -27.26 -15.50
CA THR A 545 32.10 -27.48 -14.71
C THR A 545 31.80 -28.01 -13.30
N THR A 546 30.61 -27.80 -12.76
CA THR A 546 30.20 -28.30 -11.44
C THR A 546 29.67 -29.75 -11.51
N ALA A 547 29.06 -30.14 -12.63
CA ALA A 547 28.48 -31.46 -12.84
C ALA A 547 29.47 -32.50 -13.40
N GLY A 548 30.64 -32.10 -13.88
CA GLY A 548 31.73 -32.93 -14.37
C GLY A 548 32.82 -33.04 -13.34
#